data_376acbb30ab93a31fdb06e171b454b2e
#
_entry.id   376acbb30ab93a31fdb06e171b454b2e
#
_cell.length_a   1.000
_cell.length_b   1.000
_cell.length_c   1.000
_cell.angle_alpha   90.00
_cell.angle_beta   90.00
_cell.angle_gamma   90.00
#
_symmetry.space_group_name_H-M   'P 1'
#
loop_
_entity.id
_entity.type
_entity.pdbx_description
1 polymer ?
#
loop_
_entity_poly.entity_id
_entity_poly.type
_entity_poly.pdbx_seq_one_letter_code
_entity_poly.pdbx_strand_id
1 'polypeptide(L)'
;MAGKLGHTIVPCVPALVQLMCEEAFYPKISGVRAGAKIELVCGGEVRALDQGEIQFTDYGISGIPVFQISRFAAKALSEGTIEVRAELDFMPDFTKEQLKSFLLSRIQMRPEKPVRTFLTGVFHEKLAYILLERAGISGKFLAKDLTKADVDCLVHVIKIFSTRITGTKGFDQAQVSAGGNCDGRSRF
;
A
#
# COMPACT_ATOMS: atom_id res chain seq x y z
N MET A 1 -17.20 5.46 33.93
CA MET A 1 -18.65 5.50 34.24
C MET A 1 -19.41 4.38 33.53
N ALA A 2 -19.34 4.24 32.23
CA ALA A 2 -20.09 3.23 31.46
C ALA A 2 -19.87 1.77 31.93
N GLY A 3 -18.63 1.35 32.23
CA GLY A 3 -18.35 0.00 32.72
C GLY A 3 -18.98 -0.33 34.07
N LYS A 4 -19.25 0.66 34.93
CA LYS A 4 -19.98 0.47 36.18
C LYS A 4 -21.47 0.23 36.01
N LEU A 5 -21.99 0.50 34.79
CA LEU A 5 -23.39 0.32 34.39
C LEU A 5 -23.60 -0.96 33.58
N GLY A 6 -22.62 -1.88 33.58
CA GLY A 6 -22.71 -3.17 32.89
C GLY A 6 -22.44 -3.14 31.37
N HIS A 7 -21.94 -2.01 30.84
CA HIS A 7 -21.58 -1.92 29.43
C HIS A 7 -20.20 -2.49 29.16
N THR A 8 -20.05 -3.22 28.07
CA THR A 8 -18.75 -3.65 27.54
C THR A 8 -18.08 -2.47 26.86
N ILE A 9 -16.86 -2.14 27.28
CA ILE A 9 -16.06 -1.07 26.69
C ILE A 9 -15.07 -1.69 25.72
N VAL A 10 -15.16 -1.33 24.44
CA VAL A 10 -14.15 -1.66 23.43
C VAL A 10 -13.09 -0.55 23.44
N PRO A 11 -11.81 -0.87 23.56
CA PRO A 11 -10.74 0.11 23.52
C PRO A 11 -10.85 1.01 22.27
N CYS A 12 -10.75 2.33 22.48
CA CYS A 12 -10.75 3.26 21.36
C CYS A 12 -9.41 3.21 20.63
N VAL A 13 -9.47 3.18 19.29
CA VAL A 13 -8.33 3.28 18.41
C VAL A 13 -8.54 4.44 17.43
N PRO A 14 -7.45 5.10 16.93
CA PRO A 14 -7.58 6.12 15.91
C PRO A 14 -8.10 5.50 14.60
N ALA A 15 -8.99 6.23 13.93
CA ALA A 15 -9.58 5.83 12.66
C ALA A 15 -9.66 7.01 11.68
N LEU A 16 -9.75 6.73 10.39
CA LEU A 16 -9.57 7.70 9.31
C LEU A 16 -8.26 8.48 9.50
N VAL A 17 -7.16 7.76 9.56
CA VAL A 17 -5.84 8.26 9.90
C VAL A 17 -4.77 7.68 8.96
N GLN A 18 -3.68 8.40 8.79
CA GLN A 18 -2.53 7.94 8.01
C GLN A 18 -1.85 6.75 8.70
N LEU A 19 -1.28 5.86 7.88
CA LEU A 19 -0.52 4.70 8.33
C LEU A 19 0.99 4.93 8.19
N MET A 20 1.72 4.59 9.24
CA MET A 20 3.17 4.62 9.27
C MET A 20 3.71 3.28 8.77
N CYS A 21 4.73 3.32 7.94
CA CYS A 21 5.34 2.15 7.32
C CYS A 21 6.83 2.05 7.67
N GLU A 22 7.37 0.84 7.57
CA GLU A 22 8.73 0.53 8.03
C GLU A 22 9.82 0.91 7.00
N GLU A 23 9.50 0.84 5.71
CA GLU A 23 10.50 0.88 4.65
C GLU A 23 11.14 2.26 4.49
N ALA A 24 12.47 2.27 4.37
CA ALA A 24 13.30 3.48 4.31
C ALA A 24 13.16 4.31 3.02
N PHE A 25 12.44 3.82 2.02
CA PHE A 25 12.28 4.55 0.74
C PHE A 25 11.22 5.66 0.80
N TYR A 26 10.34 5.67 1.78
CA TYR A 26 9.20 6.60 1.85
C TYR A 26 9.60 8.08 1.69
N PRO A 27 10.66 8.59 2.30
CA PRO A 27 11.10 9.97 2.07
C PRO A 27 11.44 10.28 0.61
N LYS A 28 11.93 9.26 -0.16
CA LYS A 28 12.29 9.45 -1.58
C LYS A 28 11.05 9.65 -2.47
N ILE A 29 9.90 9.07 -2.10
CA ILE A 29 8.64 9.16 -2.86
C ILE A 29 7.59 10.05 -2.21
N SER A 30 7.94 10.75 -1.15
CA SER A 30 7.02 11.67 -0.48
C SER A 30 6.42 12.69 -1.45
N GLY A 31 5.11 12.91 -1.33
CA GLY A 31 4.31 13.78 -2.19
C GLY A 31 3.78 13.11 -3.46
N VAL A 32 4.23 11.90 -3.80
CA VAL A 32 3.70 11.17 -4.95
C VAL A 32 2.29 10.66 -4.65
N ARG A 33 1.43 10.71 -5.66
CA ARG A 33 0.09 10.11 -5.66
C ARG A 33 -0.02 9.06 -6.75
N ALA A 34 -0.70 7.96 -6.46
CA ALA A 34 -0.92 6.89 -7.43
C ALA A 34 -2.26 6.21 -7.15
N GLY A 35 -3.01 5.92 -8.23
CA GLY A 35 -4.17 5.04 -8.12
C GLY A 35 -3.74 3.62 -7.78
N ALA A 36 -4.39 2.99 -6.82
CA ALA A 36 -4.14 1.61 -6.47
C ALA A 36 -5.36 0.98 -5.79
N LYS A 37 -5.46 -0.35 -5.91
CA LYS A 37 -6.22 -1.16 -4.98
C LYS A 37 -5.33 -1.44 -3.79
N ILE A 38 -5.85 -1.31 -2.57
CA ILE A 38 -5.13 -1.58 -1.32
C ILE A 38 -5.83 -2.70 -0.56
N GLU A 39 -5.07 -3.68 -0.12
CA GLU A 39 -5.51 -4.74 0.77
C GLU A 39 -4.73 -4.65 2.09
N LEU A 40 -5.45 -4.64 3.21
CA LEU A 40 -4.86 -4.73 4.54
C LEU A 40 -4.81 -6.19 4.97
N VAL A 41 -3.61 -6.70 5.20
CA VAL A 41 -3.37 -8.06 5.66
C VAL A 41 -2.88 -8.04 7.10
N CYS A 42 -3.58 -8.74 7.99
CA CYS A 42 -3.24 -8.86 9.41
C CYS A 42 -3.16 -10.33 9.79
N GLY A 43 -1.98 -10.76 10.25
CA GLY A 43 -1.76 -12.17 10.61
C GLY A 43 -2.02 -13.15 9.46
N GLY A 44 -1.71 -12.74 8.22
CA GLY A 44 -1.90 -13.55 7.00
C GLY A 44 -3.30 -13.49 6.38
N GLU A 45 -4.28 -12.81 6.99
CA GLU A 45 -5.64 -12.70 6.47
C GLU A 45 -5.94 -11.28 5.97
N VAL A 46 -6.65 -11.18 4.84
CA VAL A 46 -7.16 -9.89 4.34
C VAL A 46 -8.31 -9.44 5.24
N ARG A 47 -8.13 -8.31 5.93
CA ARG A 47 -9.10 -7.73 6.86
C ARG A 47 -9.93 -6.61 6.27
N ALA A 48 -9.38 -5.90 5.31
CA ALA A 48 -10.06 -4.81 4.63
C ALA A 48 -9.44 -4.59 3.25
N LEU A 49 -10.21 -4.04 2.34
CA LEU A 49 -9.77 -3.63 1.02
C LEU A 49 -10.50 -2.35 0.61
N ASP A 50 -9.82 -1.55 -0.20
CA ASP A 50 -10.41 -0.36 -0.85
C ASP A 50 -9.62 -0.04 -2.13
N GLN A 51 -10.10 0.89 -2.93
CA GLN A 51 -9.45 1.33 -4.16
C GLN A 51 -9.59 2.84 -4.34
N GLY A 52 -8.51 3.48 -4.76
CA GLY A 52 -8.50 4.90 -5.05
C GLY A 52 -7.09 5.48 -5.08
N GLU A 53 -6.99 6.79 -4.91
CA GLU A 53 -5.70 7.48 -4.90
C GLU A 53 -5.00 7.32 -3.54
N ILE A 54 -3.82 6.69 -3.57
CA ILE A 54 -2.90 6.59 -2.44
C ILE A 54 -1.91 7.74 -2.52
N GLN A 55 -1.69 8.42 -1.41
CA GLN A 55 -0.66 9.43 -1.26
C GLN A 55 0.52 8.87 -0.45
N PHE A 56 1.71 8.92 -1.01
CA PHE A 56 2.94 8.58 -0.30
C PHE A 56 3.43 9.79 0.50
N THR A 57 3.80 9.55 1.74
CA THR A 57 4.36 10.54 2.66
C THR A 57 5.79 10.13 3.04
N ASP A 58 6.49 10.93 3.81
CA ASP A 58 7.83 10.61 4.29
C ASP A 58 7.86 9.49 5.35
N TYR A 59 6.72 9.15 5.93
CA TYR A 59 6.55 8.14 6.98
C TYR A 59 5.69 6.94 6.55
N GLY A 60 5.08 6.95 5.37
CA GLY A 60 4.19 5.86 4.94
C GLY A 60 3.14 6.29 3.95
N ILE A 61 1.89 5.87 4.15
CA ILE A 61 0.79 6.05 3.21
C ILE A 61 -0.38 6.81 3.81
N SER A 62 -1.08 7.54 2.93
CA SER A 62 -2.26 8.34 3.20
C SER A 62 -3.23 8.29 2.02
N GLY A 63 -4.34 8.98 2.10
CA GLY A 63 -5.38 9.01 1.08
C GLY A 63 -6.66 8.32 1.54
N ILE A 64 -7.75 8.53 0.80
CA ILE A 64 -9.07 8.03 1.19
C ILE A 64 -9.09 6.52 1.42
N PRO A 65 -8.53 5.68 0.52
CA PRO A 65 -8.52 4.22 0.72
C PRO A 65 -7.75 3.82 1.98
N VAL A 66 -6.64 4.52 2.28
CA VAL A 66 -5.86 4.27 3.50
C VAL A 66 -6.66 4.61 4.74
N PHE A 67 -7.41 5.71 4.72
CA PHE A 67 -8.27 6.11 5.84
C PHE A 67 -9.35 5.06 6.11
N GLN A 68 -9.97 4.52 5.07
CA GLN A 68 -11.03 3.51 5.21
C GLN A 68 -10.54 2.22 5.89
N ILE A 69 -9.32 1.78 5.56
CA ILE A 69 -8.74 0.56 6.15
C ILE A 69 -8.04 0.82 7.49
N SER A 70 -7.73 2.07 7.84
CA SER A 70 -6.88 2.43 8.98
C SER A 70 -7.40 1.93 10.32
N ARG A 71 -8.72 1.90 10.54
CA ARG A 71 -9.32 1.40 11.79
C ARG A 71 -9.00 -0.07 12.05
N PHE A 72 -8.94 -0.88 10.99
CA PHE A 72 -8.61 -2.30 11.11
C PHE A 72 -7.12 -2.49 11.41
N ALA A 73 -6.25 -1.67 10.78
CA ALA A 73 -4.82 -1.66 11.09
C ALA A 73 -4.57 -1.23 12.54
N ALA A 74 -5.19 -0.12 12.99
CA ALA A 74 -5.07 0.37 14.35
C ALA A 74 -5.54 -0.67 15.38
N LYS A 75 -6.66 -1.36 15.12
CA LYS A 75 -7.17 -2.43 15.96
C LYS A 75 -6.20 -3.60 16.03
N ALA A 76 -5.74 -4.12 14.90
CA ALA A 76 -4.81 -5.25 14.84
C ALA A 76 -3.50 -4.94 15.59
N LEU A 77 -2.94 -3.73 15.42
CA LEU A 77 -1.75 -3.29 16.14
C LEU A 77 -2.01 -3.18 17.65
N SER A 78 -3.17 -2.66 18.07
CA SER A 78 -3.52 -2.56 19.50
C SER A 78 -3.74 -3.92 20.16
N GLU A 79 -4.13 -4.92 19.41
CA GLU A 79 -4.29 -6.31 19.84
C GLU A 79 -2.96 -7.11 19.81
N GLY A 80 -1.85 -6.47 19.44
CA GLY A 80 -0.53 -7.08 19.39
C GLY A 80 -0.29 -7.97 18.16
N THR A 81 -1.05 -7.78 17.08
CA THR A 81 -0.77 -8.50 15.82
C THR A 81 0.60 -8.11 15.29
N ILE A 82 1.51 -9.07 15.19
CA ILE A 82 2.91 -8.83 14.85
C ILE A 82 3.06 -8.47 13.36
N GLU A 83 2.24 -9.04 12.50
CA GLU A 83 2.32 -8.85 11.05
C GLU A 83 1.09 -8.11 10.55
N VAL A 84 1.24 -6.80 10.37
CA VAL A 84 0.25 -5.93 9.73
C VAL A 84 0.92 -5.30 8.52
N ARG A 85 0.36 -5.55 7.31
CA ARG A 85 0.91 -5.00 6.07
C ARG A 85 -0.20 -4.52 5.14
N ALA A 86 0.13 -3.56 4.30
CA ALA A 86 -0.68 -3.17 3.16
C ALA A 86 -0.07 -3.76 1.88
N GLU A 87 -0.90 -4.32 1.02
CA GLU A 87 -0.53 -4.77 -0.31
C GLU A 87 -1.23 -3.87 -1.33
N LEU A 88 -0.44 -3.20 -2.17
CA LEU A 88 -0.92 -2.26 -3.18
C LEU A 88 -0.82 -2.89 -4.56
N ASP A 89 -1.92 -2.85 -5.32
CA ASP A 89 -1.96 -3.17 -6.74
C ASP A 89 -2.11 -1.86 -7.51
N PHE A 90 -1.05 -1.45 -8.21
CA PHE A 90 -1.03 -0.19 -8.97
C PHE A 90 -1.68 -0.29 -10.35
N MET A 91 -2.07 -1.47 -10.79
CA MET A 91 -2.76 -1.69 -12.07
C MET A 91 -3.89 -2.72 -11.88
N PRO A 92 -4.92 -2.41 -11.07
CA PRO A 92 -5.97 -3.37 -10.71
C PRO A 92 -6.79 -3.86 -11.91
N ASP A 93 -6.91 -3.05 -12.95
CA ASP A 93 -7.65 -3.38 -14.17
C ASP A 93 -6.91 -4.36 -15.11
N PHE A 94 -5.63 -4.65 -14.81
CA PHE A 94 -4.82 -5.58 -15.58
C PHE A 94 -4.64 -6.91 -14.83
N THR A 95 -4.83 -8.03 -15.50
CA THR A 95 -4.30 -9.31 -15.00
C THR A 95 -2.77 -9.31 -15.07
N LYS A 96 -2.13 -10.25 -14.36
CA LYS A 96 -0.66 -10.41 -14.42
C LYS A 96 -0.18 -10.66 -15.85
N GLU A 97 -0.92 -11.46 -16.61
CA GLU A 97 -0.62 -11.81 -18.00
C GLU A 97 -0.75 -10.61 -18.93
N GLN A 98 -1.81 -9.82 -18.76
CA GLN A 98 -2.02 -8.58 -19.52
C GLN A 98 -0.93 -7.55 -19.23
N LEU A 99 -0.58 -7.35 -17.95
CA LEU A 99 0.49 -6.47 -17.55
C LEU A 99 1.85 -6.93 -18.11
N LYS A 100 2.12 -8.23 -18.04
CA LYS A 100 3.34 -8.82 -18.65
C LYS A 100 3.41 -8.55 -20.14
N SER A 101 2.32 -8.80 -20.87
CA SER A 101 2.24 -8.55 -22.32
C SER A 101 2.43 -7.07 -22.64
N PHE A 102 1.85 -6.18 -21.84
CA PHE A 102 2.03 -4.74 -21.97
C PHE A 102 3.49 -4.32 -21.81
N LEU A 103 4.18 -4.81 -20.77
CA LEU A 103 5.60 -4.51 -20.53
C LEU A 103 6.50 -5.05 -21.64
N LEU A 104 6.27 -6.28 -22.11
CA LEU A 104 7.01 -6.86 -23.22
C LEU A 104 6.83 -6.07 -24.53
N SER A 105 5.60 -5.63 -24.84
CA SER A 105 5.33 -4.77 -25.98
C SER A 105 6.09 -3.44 -25.88
N ARG A 106 6.18 -2.84 -24.69
CA ARG A 106 6.95 -1.61 -24.48
C ARG A 106 8.45 -1.81 -24.72
N ILE A 107 9.01 -2.96 -24.32
CA ILE A 107 10.41 -3.32 -24.59
C ILE A 107 10.63 -3.39 -26.11
N GLN A 108 9.75 -4.09 -26.83
CA GLN A 108 9.86 -4.24 -28.29
C GLN A 108 9.76 -2.91 -29.04
N MET A 109 8.86 -2.02 -28.59
CA MET A 109 8.67 -0.72 -29.22
C MET A 109 9.85 0.24 -29.00
N ARG A 110 10.54 0.16 -27.87
CA ARG A 110 11.65 1.06 -27.50
C ARG A 110 12.77 0.31 -26.80
N PRO A 111 13.48 -0.59 -27.51
CA PRO A 111 14.50 -1.45 -26.91
C PRO A 111 15.69 -0.67 -26.35
N GLU A 112 16.05 0.47 -26.94
CA GLU A 112 17.18 1.32 -26.52
C GLU A 112 16.80 2.31 -25.39
N LYS A 113 15.56 2.28 -24.87
CA LYS A 113 15.15 3.18 -23.80
C LYS A 113 15.84 2.80 -22.49
N PRO A 114 16.45 3.74 -21.76
CA PRO A 114 17.01 3.44 -20.44
C PRO A 114 15.93 2.91 -19.49
N VAL A 115 16.24 1.84 -18.73
CA VAL A 115 15.30 1.20 -17.80
C VAL A 115 14.77 2.19 -16.76
N ARG A 116 15.61 3.10 -16.26
CA ARG A 116 15.18 4.15 -15.30
C ARG A 116 14.01 5.01 -15.79
N THR A 117 13.83 5.14 -17.11
CA THR A 117 12.73 5.89 -17.74
C THR A 117 11.72 4.96 -18.43
N PHE A 118 11.88 3.65 -18.28
CA PHE A 118 11.06 2.64 -18.97
C PHE A 118 9.57 2.76 -18.62
N LEU A 119 9.26 3.06 -17.36
CA LEU A 119 7.89 3.20 -16.85
C LEU A 119 7.35 4.63 -16.97
N THR A 120 8.08 5.59 -17.58
CA THR A 120 7.59 6.96 -17.80
C THR A 120 6.28 6.95 -18.61
N GLY A 121 5.29 7.71 -18.14
CA GLY A 121 3.95 7.75 -18.72
C GLY A 121 3.01 6.65 -18.20
N VAL A 122 3.52 5.71 -17.39
CA VAL A 122 2.70 4.72 -16.66
C VAL A 122 2.62 5.11 -15.18
N PHE A 123 3.77 5.42 -14.59
CA PHE A 123 3.88 5.85 -13.18
C PHE A 123 4.68 7.15 -13.06
N HIS A 124 4.46 7.85 -11.95
CA HIS A 124 5.33 8.95 -11.56
C HIS A 124 6.79 8.46 -11.43
N GLU A 125 7.78 9.24 -11.88
CA GLU A 125 9.17 8.82 -11.98
C GLU A 125 9.76 8.28 -10.67
N LYS A 126 9.44 8.92 -9.53
CA LYS A 126 9.89 8.47 -8.21
C LYS A 126 9.32 7.10 -7.84
N LEU A 127 8.02 6.87 -8.14
CA LEU A 127 7.39 5.56 -7.90
C LEU A 127 7.99 4.51 -8.84
N ALA A 128 8.14 4.83 -10.12
CA ALA A 128 8.77 3.95 -11.11
C ALA A 128 10.17 3.50 -10.66
N TYR A 129 10.96 4.42 -10.10
CA TYR A 129 12.28 4.10 -9.55
C TYR A 129 12.19 3.06 -8.43
N ILE A 130 11.29 3.25 -7.47
CA ILE A 130 11.12 2.30 -6.35
C ILE A 130 10.60 0.95 -6.84
N LEU A 131 9.69 0.91 -7.82
CA LEU A 131 9.19 -0.34 -8.40
C LEU A 131 10.34 -1.14 -9.06
N LEU A 132 11.21 -0.47 -9.81
CA LEU A 132 12.39 -1.09 -10.42
C LEU A 132 13.40 -1.56 -9.35
N GLU A 133 13.69 -0.72 -8.35
CA GLU A 133 14.58 -1.07 -7.24
C GLU A 133 14.08 -2.33 -6.49
N ARG A 134 12.78 -2.39 -6.19
CA ARG A 134 12.16 -3.55 -5.53
C ARG A 134 12.08 -4.80 -6.41
N ALA A 135 12.02 -4.64 -7.72
CA ALA A 135 12.13 -5.75 -8.67
C ALA A 135 13.58 -6.22 -8.87
N GLY A 136 14.57 -5.59 -8.22
CA GLY A 136 15.98 -5.93 -8.38
C GLY A 136 16.60 -5.47 -9.70
N ILE A 137 15.93 -4.56 -10.42
CA ILE A 137 16.31 -4.14 -11.76
C ILE A 137 17.22 -2.91 -11.68
N SER A 138 18.45 -3.04 -12.20
CA SER A 138 19.38 -1.92 -12.25
C SER A 138 18.96 -0.85 -13.26
N GLY A 139 18.90 0.41 -12.84
CA GLY A 139 18.62 1.55 -13.72
C GLY A 139 19.71 1.82 -14.80
N LYS A 140 20.82 1.06 -14.79
CA LYS A 140 21.90 1.16 -15.79
C LYS A 140 21.62 0.42 -17.10
N PHE A 141 20.65 -0.48 -17.09
CA PHE A 141 20.27 -1.30 -18.25
C PHE A 141 19.45 -0.52 -19.28
N LEU A 142 19.42 -1.03 -20.49
CA LEU A 142 18.45 -0.64 -21.51
C LEU A 142 17.25 -1.60 -21.46
N ALA A 143 16.11 -1.19 -22.01
CA ALA A 143 14.90 -2.01 -22.00
C ALA A 143 15.12 -3.40 -22.65
N LYS A 144 15.93 -3.47 -23.71
CA LYS A 144 16.31 -4.75 -24.39
C LYS A 144 17.09 -5.71 -23.50
N ASP A 145 17.77 -5.22 -22.48
CA ASP A 145 18.58 -6.04 -21.56
C ASP A 145 17.73 -6.72 -20.49
N LEU A 146 16.45 -6.33 -20.37
CA LEU A 146 15.52 -6.94 -19.42
C LEU A 146 15.21 -8.39 -19.82
N THR A 147 15.46 -9.31 -18.91
CA THR A 147 15.10 -10.71 -19.07
C THR A 147 13.61 -10.95 -18.82
N LYS A 148 13.10 -12.13 -19.21
CA LYS A 148 11.73 -12.53 -18.86
C LYS A 148 11.53 -12.59 -17.35
N ALA A 149 12.55 -13.00 -16.60
CA ALA A 149 12.50 -13.03 -15.13
C ALA A 149 12.39 -11.63 -14.53
N ASP A 150 13.14 -10.64 -15.06
CA ASP A 150 13.02 -9.25 -14.63
C ASP A 150 11.62 -8.70 -14.85
N VAL A 151 11.01 -9.02 -16.01
CA VAL A 151 9.63 -8.61 -16.30
C VAL A 151 8.65 -9.30 -15.35
N ASP A 152 8.83 -10.57 -15.02
CA ASP A 152 7.98 -11.29 -14.07
C ASP A 152 8.11 -10.71 -12.65
N CYS A 153 9.32 -10.37 -12.20
CA CYS A 153 9.54 -9.67 -10.93
C CYS A 153 8.87 -8.30 -10.92
N LEU A 154 9.00 -7.54 -12.00
CA LEU A 154 8.38 -6.22 -12.11
C LEU A 154 6.84 -6.31 -12.09
N VAL A 155 6.26 -7.27 -12.82
CA VAL A 155 4.81 -7.56 -12.76
C VAL A 155 4.39 -7.88 -11.34
N HIS A 156 5.15 -8.73 -10.63
CA HIS A 156 4.84 -9.09 -9.25
C HIS A 156 4.85 -7.85 -8.35
N VAL A 157 5.88 -7.02 -8.43
CA VAL A 157 6.02 -5.81 -7.60
C VAL A 157 4.91 -4.79 -7.90
N ILE A 158 4.50 -4.62 -9.17
CA ILE A 158 3.40 -3.71 -9.54
C ILE A 158 2.06 -4.22 -9.02
N LYS A 159 1.84 -5.53 -9.03
CA LYS A 159 0.58 -6.17 -8.61
C LYS A 159 0.50 -6.42 -7.10
N ILE A 160 1.64 -6.58 -6.44
CA ILE A 160 1.72 -6.87 -5.00
C ILE A 160 2.88 -6.05 -4.41
N PHE A 161 2.65 -4.76 -4.26
CA PHE A 161 3.60 -3.89 -3.57
C PHE A 161 3.31 -3.92 -2.07
N SER A 162 4.01 -4.80 -1.36
CA SER A 162 3.81 -4.99 0.06
C SER A 162 4.60 -3.97 0.88
N THR A 163 3.98 -3.41 1.92
CA THR A 163 4.62 -2.52 2.89
C THR A 163 4.14 -2.86 4.29
N ARG A 164 5.08 -2.93 5.25
CA ARG A 164 4.77 -3.23 6.64
C ARG A 164 4.27 -2.00 7.38
N ILE A 165 3.13 -2.14 8.05
CA ILE A 165 2.53 -1.09 8.86
C ILE A 165 3.06 -1.22 10.29
N THR A 166 3.69 -0.15 10.79
CA THR A 166 4.27 -0.08 12.12
C THR A 166 3.42 0.71 13.10
N GLY A 167 2.47 1.51 12.60
CA GLY A 167 1.62 2.34 13.43
C GLY A 167 0.67 3.21 12.64
N THR A 168 -0.01 4.07 13.36
CA THR A 168 -0.82 5.17 12.82
C THR A 168 -0.24 6.51 13.29
N LYS A 169 -0.64 7.61 12.67
CA LYS A 169 -0.25 8.96 13.15
C LYS A 169 -0.95 9.38 14.46
N GLY A 170 -1.68 8.44 15.09
CA GLY A 170 -2.29 8.63 16.40
C GLY A 170 -3.57 9.48 16.38
N PHE A 171 -4.11 9.73 17.57
CA PHE A 171 -5.38 10.44 17.73
C PHE A 171 -5.34 11.90 17.28
N ASP A 172 -4.19 12.56 17.37
CA ASP A 172 -4.03 13.97 16.98
C ASP A 172 -4.23 14.20 15.48
N GLN A 173 -4.02 13.16 14.65
CA GLN A 173 -4.18 13.20 13.20
C GLN A 173 -5.39 12.39 12.71
N ALA A 174 -6.07 11.70 13.62
CA ALA A 174 -7.27 10.92 13.30
C ALA A 174 -8.49 11.81 13.15
N GLN A 175 -9.29 11.59 12.13
CA GLN A 175 -10.55 12.33 11.97
C GLN A 175 -11.62 11.84 12.93
N VAL A 176 -11.58 10.56 13.30
CA VAL A 176 -12.51 9.93 14.24
C VAL A 176 -11.79 8.85 15.06
N SER A 177 -12.45 8.37 16.12
CA SER A 177 -12.04 7.17 16.85
C SER A 177 -13.00 6.02 16.61
N ALA A 178 -12.48 4.80 16.55
CA ALA A 178 -13.26 3.58 16.52
C ALA A 178 -13.17 2.87 17.87
N GLY A 179 -14.28 2.32 18.37
CA GLY A 179 -14.39 1.73 19.71
C GLY A 179 -15.33 2.53 20.60
N GLY A 180 -15.29 2.27 21.90
CA GLY A 180 -16.14 2.93 22.89
C GLY A 180 -17.18 2.00 23.50
N ASN A 181 -18.39 2.50 23.79
CA ASN A 181 -19.44 1.72 24.43
C ASN A 181 -20.09 0.75 23.45
N CYS A 182 -20.09 -0.55 23.76
CA CYS A 182 -20.78 -1.57 22.97
C CYS A 182 -22.21 -1.76 23.54
N ASP A 183 -23.22 -1.35 22.78
CA ASP A 183 -24.63 -1.50 23.15
C ASP A 183 -25.22 -2.88 22.73
N GLY A 184 -24.40 -3.82 22.29
CA GLY A 184 -24.80 -5.15 21.88
C GLY A 184 -25.57 -5.22 20.55
N ARG A 185 -25.78 -4.10 19.86
CA ARG A 185 -26.54 -4.02 18.60
C ARG A 185 -25.69 -3.82 17.35
N SER A 186 -24.43 -3.49 17.50
CA SER A 186 -23.51 -3.26 16.38
C SER A 186 -22.79 -4.55 16.01
N ARG A 187 -23.34 -5.30 15.06
CA ARG A 187 -22.58 -6.25 14.25
C ARG A 187 -21.97 -5.44 13.08
N PHE A 188 -20.69 -5.13 13.15
CA PHE A 188 -19.89 -4.65 12.02
C PHE A 188 -18.85 -5.69 11.67
#